data_ee32db0616d02a9213b5e1538ddad147
#
_entry.id   ee32db0616d02a9213b5e1538ddad147
#
_cell.length_a   1.000
_cell.length_b   1.000
_cell.length_c   1.000
_cell.angle_alpha   90.00
_cell.angle_beta   90.00
_cell.angle_gamma   90.00
#
_symmetry.space_group_name_H-M   'P 1'
#
loop_
_entity.id
_entity.type
_entity.pdbx_description
1 polymer ?
#
loop_
_entity_poly.entity_id
_entity_poly.type
_entity_poly.pdbx_seq_one_letter_code
_entity_poly.pdbx_strand_id
1 'polypeptide(L)'
;MNVDPLQEWVQKAEEGWEAVRRLLDPGTPEAVADVIVFLCQQVAEKYLKAILVETGQEPPHTHNLGVLLDLVTGSIPQLEAIRDDTEALSPFAVVLRYPGEWAAEPEVHQAVAMARRIRDALRDYLKL
;
A
#
# COMPACT_ATOMS: atom_id res chain seq x y z
N MET A 1 -10.26 26.48 1.91
CA MET A 1 -10.24 25.54 3.03
C MET A 1 -8.93 24.75 2.99
N ASN A 2 -8.18 24.81 4.07
CA ASN A 2 -6.90 24.10 4.13
C ASN A 2 -7.14 22.64 4.51
N VAL A 3 -6.78 21.75 3.59
CA VAL A 3 -6.85 20.32 3.87
C VAL A 3 -5.48 19.88 4.35
N ASP A 4 -5.44 19.16 5.46
CA ASP A 4 -4.20 18.60 5.98
C ASP A 4 -3.67 17.54 5.00
N PRO A 5 -2.50 17.77 4.39
CA PRO A 5 -1.96 16.79 3.43
C PRO A 5 -1.77 15.39 4.01
N LEU A 6 -1.38 15.30 5.30
CA LEU A 6 -1.24 14.01 5.95
C LEU A 6 -2.58 13.27 5.98
N GLN A 7 -3.64 13.95 6.40
CA GLN A 7 -4.96 13.33 6.45
C GLN A 7 -5.46 12.93 5.07
N GLU A 8 -5.16 13.73 4.04
CA GLU A 8 -5.55 13.38 2.67
C GLU A 8 -4.89 12.07 2.21
N TRP A 9 -3.59 11.91 2.46
CA TRP A 9 -2.91 10.68 2.09
C TRP A 9 -3.45 9.48 2.84
N VAL A 10 -3.70 9.62 4.14
CA VAL A 10 -4.30 8.55 4.95
C VAL A 10 -5.69 8.20 4.45
N GLN A 11 -6.49 9.21 4.12
CA GLN A 11 -7.86 9.00 3.64
C GLN A 11 -7.86 8.26 2.30
N LYS A 12 -6.95 8.61 1.39
CA LYS A 12 -6.82 7.90 0.12
C LYS A 12 -6.36 6.45 0.31
N ALA A 13 -5.43 6.23 1.24
CA ALA A 13 -4.99 4.89 1.58
C ALA A 13 -6.15 4.06 2.13
N GLU A 14 -6.93 4.62 3.05
CA GLU A 14 -8.06 3.91 3.66
C GLU A 14 -9.20 3.66 2.69
N GLU A 15 -9.39 4.55 1.71
CA GLU A 15 -10.35 4.30 0.64
C GLU A 15 -9.95 3.04 -0.15
N GLY A 16 -8.68 2.89 -0.48
CA GLY A 16 -8.18 1.70 -1.15
C GLY A 16 -8.32 0.45 -0.28
N TRP A 17 -8.05 0.57 1.02
CA TRP A 17 -8.18 -0.56 1.94
C TRP A 17 -9.63 -1.01 2.08
N GLU A 18 -10.57 -0.07 2.16
CA GLU A 18 -12.00 -0.40 2.20
C GLU A 18 -12.45 -1.11 0.93
N ALA A 19 -11.93 -0.67 -0.24
CA ALA A 19 -12.22 -1.34 -1.50
C ALA A 19 -11.71 -2.79 -1.49
N VAL A 20 -10.48 -3.01 -0.96
CA VAL A 20 -9.93 -4.37 -0.82
C VAL A 20 -10.85 -5.24 0.04
N ARG A 21 -11.29 -4.70 1.18
CA ARG A 21 -12.16 -5.45 2.09
C ARG A 21 -13.46 -5.86 1.40
N ARG A 22 -14.06 -4.96 0.65
CA ARG A 22 -15.32 -5.24 -0.05
C ARG A 22 -15.15 -6.24 -1.18
N LEU A 23 -14.03 -6.16 -1.91
CA LEU A 23 -13.76 -7.07 -3.02
C LEU A 23 -13.38 -8.47 -2.53
N LEU A 24 -13.02 -8.62 -1.26
CA LEU A 24 -12.71 -9.92 -0.66
C LEU A 24 -13.96 -10.68 -0.22
N ASP A 25 -15.14 -10.10 -0.35
CA ASP A 25 -16.38 -10.78 0.02
C ASP A 25 -16.52 -12.11 -0.74
N PRO A 26 -17.11 -13.14 -0.12
CA PRO A 26 -17.22 -14.46 -0.73
C PRO A 26 -17.78 -14.42 -2.14
N GLY A 27 -17.08 -15.09 -3.06
CA GLY A 27 -17.49 -15.22 -4.44
C GLY A 27 -16.93 -14.18 -5.41
N THR A 28 -16.23 -13.17 -4.93
CA THR A 28 -15.68 -12.12 -5.80
C THR A 28 -14.16 -12.11 -5.98
N PRO A 29 -13.33 -12.64 -5.04
CA PRO A 29 -11.88 -12.43 -5.12
C PRO A 29 -11.24 -12.90 -6.42
N GLU A 30 -11.65 -14.06 -6.94
CA GLU A 30 -11.06 -14.60 -8.16
C GLU A 30 -11.37 -13.75 -9.38
N ALA A 31 -12.57 -13.16 -9.42
CA ALA A 31 -13.01 -12.38 -10.57
C ALA A 31 -12.28 -11.03 -10.67
N VAL A 32 -11.73 -10.54 -9.57
CA VAL A 32 -11.09 -9.22 -9.49
C VAL A 32 -9.70 -9.30 -8.86
N ALA A 33 -9.04 -10.44 -8.99
CA ALA A 33 -7.74 -10.68 -8.34
C ALA A 33 -6.70 -9.64 -8.69
N ASP A 34 -6.54 -9.29 -9.96
CA ASP A 34 -5.56 -8.29 -10.39
C ASP A 34 -5.84 -6.91 -9.78
N VAL A 35 -7.11 -6.56 -9.67
CA VAL A 35 -7.51 -5.28 -9.06
C VAL A 35 -7.18 -5.27 -7.57
N ILE A 36 -7.42 -6.38 -6.87
CA ILE A 36 -7.13 -6.48 -5.44
C ILE A 36 -5.63 -6.30 -5.18
N VAL A 37 -4.77 -7.01 -5.92
CA VAL A 37 -3.33 -6.90 -5.69
C VAL A 37 -2.81 -5.49 -6.02
N PHE A 38 -3.35 -4.86 -7.06
CA PHE A 38 -3.04 -3.47 -7.36
C PHE A 38 -3.43 -2.53 -6.21
N LEU A 39 -4.65 -2.68 -5.70
CA LEU A 39 -5.13 -1.84 -4.59
C LEU A 39 -4.28 -2.04 -3.33
N CYS A 40 -3.82 -3.26 -3.06
CA CYS A 40 -2.93 -3.52 -1.93
C CYS A 40 -1.63 -2.72 -2.06
N GLN A 41 -1.03 -2.69 -3.26
CA GLN A 41 0.15 -1.87 -3.50
C GLN A 41 -0.17 -0.39 -3.29
N GLN A 42 -1.32 0.08 -3.76
CA GLN A 42 -1.71 1.48 -3.60
C GLN A 42 -1.92 1.86 -2.14
N VAL A 43 -2.45 0.97 -1.32
CA VAL A 43 -2.60 1.21 0.13
C VAL A 43 -1.22 1.47 0.74
N ALA A 44 -0.24 0.62 0.45
CA ALA A 44 1.12 0.77 0.95
C ALA A 44 1.76 2.08 0.47
N GLU A 45 1.61 2.39 -0.82
CA GLU A 45 2.17 3.60 -1.40
C GLU A 45 1.60 4.86 -0.71
N LYS A 46 0.29 4.92 -0.54
CA LYS A 46 -0.35 6.09 0.05
C LYS A 46 0.03 6.27 1.51
N TYR A 47 0.14 5.17 2.28
CA TYR A 47 0.61 5.27 3.66
C TYR A 47 2.07 5.71 3.75
N LEU A 48 2.95 5.19 2.91
CA LEU A 48 4.35 5.63 2.90
C LEU A 48 4.45 7.11 2.57
N LYS A 49 3.65 7.59 1.63
CA LYS A 49 3.61 9.02 1.30
C LYS A 49 3.07 9.86 2.45
N ALA A 50 2.11 9.33 3.21
CA ALA A 50 1.64 10.00 4.43
C ALA A 50 2.77 10.15 5.44
N ILE A 51 3.58 9.10 5.64
CA ILE A 51 4.73 9.16 6.55
C ILE A 51 5.72 10.23 6.10
N LEU A 52 5.98 10.33 4.79
CA LEU A 52 6.90 11.34 4.27
C LEU A 52 6.40 12.76 4.57
N VAL A 53 5.10 12.99 4.40
CA VAL A 53 4.51 14.28 4.74
C VAL A 53 4.67 14.56 6.24
N GLU A 54 4.44 13.57 7.07
CA GLU A 54 4.58 13.72 8.53
C GLU A 54 6.01 14.08 8.92
N THR A 55 7.01 13.56 8.21
CA THR A 55 8.42 13.87 8.47
C THR A 55 8.90 15.14 7.77
N GLY A 56 8.00 15.88 7.13
CA GLY A 56 8.34 17.14 6.47
C GLY A 56 8.91 16.99 5.07
N GLN A 57 8.81 15.81 4.48
CA GLN A 57 9.30 15.55 3.13
C GLN A 57 8.16 15.60 2.12
N GLU A 58 8.42 16.15 0.94
CA GLU A 58 7.45 16.09 -0.14
C GLU A 58 7.53 14.71 -0.81
N PRO A 59 6.41 13.97 -0.90
CA PRO A 59 6.43 12.65 -1.51
C PRO A 59 6.79 12.72 -2.99
N PRO A 60 7.78 11.96 -3.46
CA PRO A 60 8.09 11.92 -4.89
C PRO A 60 6.98 11.21 -5.67
N HIS A 61 6.89 11.54 -6.96
CA HIS A 61 5.92 10.93 -7.86
C HIS A 61 6.44 9.57 -8.34
N THR A 62 6.60 8.64 -7.42
CA THR A 62 7.02 7.28 -7.73
C THR A 62 6.04 6.27 -7.18
N HIS A 63 5.94 5.13 -7.84
CA HIS A 63 5.17 3.97 -7.36
C HIS A 63 6.09 2.90 -6.78
N ASN A 64 7.40 3.14 -6.75
CA ASN A 64 8.37 2.18 -6.22
C ASN A 64 8.36 2.26 -4.69
N LEU A 65 7.80 1.24 -4.05
CA LEU A 65 7.68 1.23 -2.59
C LEU A 65 9.03 1.15 -1.89
N GLY A 66 10.01 0.49 -2.50
CA GLY A 66 11.36 0.41 -1.93
C GLY A 66 12.02 1.79 -1.84
N VAL A 67 11.86 2.60 -2.88
CA VAL A 67 12.36 3.98 -2.89
C VAL A 67 11.68 4.80 -1.79
N LEU A 68 10.36 4.68 -1.68
CA LEU A 68 9.61 5.39 -0.64
C LEU A 68 10.04 4.96 0.76
N LEU A 69 10.24 3.65 0.96
CA LEU A 69 10.68 3.15 2.25
C LEU A 69 12.09 3.61 2.59
N ASP A 70 13.00 3.69 1.62
CA ASP A 70 14.34 4.21 1.85
C ASP A 70 14.29 5.64 2.40
N LEU A 71 13.42 6.47 1.84
CA LEU A 71 13.24 7.84 2.31
C LEU A 71 12.63 7.89 3.73
N VAL A 72 11.72 6.98 4.02
CA VAL A 72 11.07 6.89 5.34
C VAL A 72 12.06 6.41 6.39
N THR A 73 12.83 5.37 6.11
CA THR A 73 13.74 4.78 7.09
C THR A 73 14.94 5.67 7.41
N GLY A 74 15.22 6.64 6.56
CA GLY A 74 16.22 7.65 6.86
C GLY A 74 15.88 8.45 8.12
N SER A 75 14.61 8.69 8.37
CA SER A 75 14.11 9.40 9.55
C SER A 75 13.58 8.46 10.61
N ILE A 76 13.07 7.30 10.23
CA ILE A 76 12.39 6.35 11.12
C ILE A 76 12.98 4.95 10.89
N PRO A 77 14.19 4.67 11.43
CA PRO A 77 14.89 3.41 11.15
C PRO A 77 14.10 2.17 11.53
N GLN A 78 13.22 2.24 12.54
CA GLN A 78 12.44 1.09 12.98
C GLN A 78 11.45 0.61 11.91
N LEU A 79 11.10 1.43 10.94
CA LEU A 79 10.20 1.02 9.86
C LEU A 79 10.89 0.12 8.83
N GLU A 80 12.19 -0.10 8.96
CA GLU A 80 12.89 -1.11 8.17
C GLU A 80 12.27 -2.51 8.35
N ALA A 81 11.55 -2.73 9.44
CA ALA A 81 10.88 -4.01 9.72
C ALA A 81 9.85 -4.41 8.66
N ILE A 82 9.32 -3.45 7.89
CA ILE A 82 8.34 -3.74 6.82
C ILE A 82 8.99 -3.89 5.45
N ARG A 83 10.32 -3.93 5.36
CA ARG A 83 11.05 -3.94 4.08
C ARG A 83 10.65 -5.11 3.18
N ASP A 84 10.62 -6.31 3.72
CA ASP A 84 10.33 -7.50 2.91
C ASP A 84 8.93 -7.43 2.28
N ASP A 85 7.92 -7.07 3.08
CA ASP A 85 6.56 -6.92 2.59
C ASP A 85 6.46 -5.80 1.55
N THR A 86 7.14 -4.69 1.81
CA THR A 86 7.14 -3.52 0.93
C THR A 86 7.73 -3.86 -0.44
N GLU A 87 8.88 -4.52 -0.46
CA GLU A 87 9.53 -4.88 -1.72
C GLU A 87 8.74 -5.95 -2.47
N ALA A 88 8.15 -6.90 -1.76
CA ALA A 88 7.33 -7.93 -2.40
C ALA A 88 6.06 -7.35 -3.04
N LEU A 89 5.50 -6.30 -2.45
CA LEU A 89 4.27 -5.68 -2.93
C LEU A 89 4.50 -4.67 -4.06
N SER A 90 5.70 -4.08 -4.14
CA SER A 90 6.00 -2.99 -5.07
C SER A 90 5.71 -3.30 -6.54
N PRO A 91 6.02 -4.52 -7.07
CA PRO A 91 5.78 -4.80 -8.48
C PRO A 91 4.33 -4.71 -8.92
N PHE A 92 3.38 -4.76 -7.99
CA PHE A 92 1.95 -4.70 -8.32
C PHE A 92 1.44 -3.28 -8.59
N ALA A 93 2.33 -2.29 -8.65
CA ALA A 93 1.97 -0.91 -9.01
C ALA A 93 1.40 -0.80 -10.41
N VAL A 94 1.73 -1.74 -11.29
CA VAL A 94 1.31 -1.74 -12.67
C VAL A 94 0.37 -2.92 -12.89
N VAL A 95 -0.89 -2.64 -13.22
CA VAL A 95 -1.89 -3.67 -13.52
C VAL A 95 -1.81 -4.03 -15.00
N LEU A 96 -0.61 -4.16 -15.53
CA LEU A 96 -0.43 -4.54 -16.92
C LEU A 96 -0.11 -6.02 -16.99
N ARG A 97 -1.17 -6.83 -16.90
CA ARG A 97 -1.07 -8.25 -17.17
C ARG A 97 -1.65 -8.51 -18.55
N TYR A 98 -0.92 -9.25 -19.36
CA TYR A 98 -1.40 -9.64 -20.68
C TYR A 98 -2.49 -10.70 -20.54
N PRO A 99 -3.36 -10.84 -21.56
CA PRO A 99 -4.34 -11.93 -21.54
C PRO A 99 -3.64 -13.27 -21.27
N GLY A 100 -4.17 -14.02 -20.32
CA GLY A 100 -3.55 -15.27 -19.87
C GLY A 100 -2.67 -15.13 -18.64
N GLU A 101 -2.38 -13.90 -18.22
CA GLU A 101 -1.61 -13.62 -17.00
C GLU A 101 -2.53 -13.02 -15.96
N TRP A 102 -2.95 -13.82 -14.99
CA TRP A 102 -3.88 -13.40 -13.94
C TRP A 102 -3.27 -13.68 -12.59
N ALA A 103 -3.55 -12.80 -11.62
CA ALA A 103 -3.18 -13.07 -10.24
C ALA A 103 -3.93 -14.32 -9.77
N ALA A 104 -3.20 -15.23 -9.14
CA ALA A 104 -3.80 -16.43 -8.55
C ALA A 104 -4.33 -16.12 -7.16
N GLU A 105 -5.29 -16.93 -6.69
CA GLU A 105 -5.85 -16.76 -5.34
C GLU A 105 -4.79 -16.67 -4.24
N PRO A 106 -3.73 -17.53 -4.24
CA PRO A 106 -2.66 -17.41 -3.24
C PRO A 106 -1.96 -16.05 -3.28
N GLU A 107 -1.76 -15.46 -4.47
CA GLU A 107 -1.16 -14.13 -4.60
C GLU A 107 -2.04 -13.06 -3.98
N VAL A 108 -3.37 -13.17 -4.15
CA VAL A 108 -4.31 -12.22 -3.54
C VAL A 108 -4.19 -12.26 -2.03
N HIS A 109 -4.20 -13.44 -1.44
CA HIS A 109 -4.10 -13.57 0.02
C HIS A 109 -2.78 -13.07 0.56
N GLN A 110 -1.69 -13.31 -0.16
CA GLN A 110 -0.36 -12.82 0.21
C GLN A 110 -0.30 -11.30 0.13
N ALA A 111 -0.82 -10.72 -0.95
CA ALA A 111 -0.83 -9.26 -1.12
C ALA A 111 -1.65 -8.57 -0.03
N VAL A 112 -2.82 -9.13 0.29
CA VAL A 112 -3.68 -8.57 1.36
C VAL A 112 -2.97 -8.66 2.71
N ALA A 113 -2.32 -9.77 3.02
CA ALA A 113 -1.59 -9.93 4.27
C ALA A 113 -0.44 -8.93 4.38
N MET A 114 0.33 -8.74 3.29
CA MET A 114 1.41 -7.76 3.26
C MET A 114 0.90 -6.34 3.43
N ALA A 115 -0.16 -5.98 2.72
CA ALA A 115 -0.76 -4.65 2.82
C ALA A 115 -1.28 -4.39 4.23
N ARG A 116 -1.89 -5.41 4.86
CA ARG A 116 -2.37 -5.28 6.24
C ARG A 116 -1.23 -5.02 7.21
N ARG A 117 -0.13 -5.76 7.09
CA ARG A 117 1.02 -5.56 7.98
C ARG A 117 1.64 -4.20 7.80
N ILE A 118 1.79 -3.74 6.55
CA ILE A 118 2.31 -2.40 6.26
C ILE A 118 1.36 -1.34 6.85
N ARG A 119 0.07 -1.46 6.57
CA ARG A 119 -0.94 -0.54 7.07
C ARG A 119 -0.92 -0.47 8.60
N ASP A 120 -0.90 -1.62 9.26
CA ASP A 120 -0.91 -1.66 10.73
C ASP A 120 0.32 -0.99 11.31
N ALA A 121 1.51 -1.27 10.76
CA ALA A 121 2.75 -0.66 11.22
C ALA A 121 2.75 0.85 11.04
N LEU A 122 2.29 1.34 9.89
CA LEU A 122 2.31 2.78 9.60
C LEU A 122 1.22 3.53 10.36
N ARG A 123 0.04 2.92 10.54
CA ARG A 123 -0.99 3.51 11.40
C ARG A 123 -0.54 3.57 12.85
N ASP A 124 0.15 2.52 13.31
CA ASP A 124 0.69 2.50 14.68
C ASP A 124 1.69 3.63 14.88
N TYR A 125 2.59 3.84 13.92
CA TYR A 125 3.52 4.96 13.98
C TYR A 125 2.79 6.31 14.00
N LEU A 126 1.74 6.46 13.19
CA LEU A 126 0.95 7.68 13.13
C LEU A 126 -0.02 7.84 14.31
N LYS A 127 -0.15 6.82 15.15
CA LYS A 127 -1.07 6.78 16.29
C LYS A 127 -2.53 6.89 15.88
N LEU A 128 -2.88 6.18 14.83
CA LEU A 128 -4.25 6.12 14.31
C LEU A 128 -4.99 4.86 14.74
#